data_ede40b70d7a62263e53f6807d7e49d8c
#
_entry.id   ede40b70d7a62263e53f6807d7e49d8c
#
_cell.length_a   1.000
_cell.length_b   1.000
_cell.length_c   1.000
_cell.angle_alpha   90.00
_cell.angle_beta   90.00
_cell.angle_gamma   90.00
#
_symmetry.space_group_name_H-M   'P 1'
#
loop_
_entity.id
_entity.type
_entity.pdbx_description
1 polymer ?
#
loop_
_entity_poly.entity_id
_entity_poly.type
_entity_poly.pdbx_seq_one_letter_code
_entity_poly.pdbx_strand_id
1 'polypeptide(L)'
;VLYARYTAKHGLHVPYPGIALRSGSSGGTVRLVQQKLNSLGERLNADGRFGAATAAAVQRFQRRSGLTADGVVGEETWEKMF
;
A
#
# COMPACT_ATOMS: atom_id res chain seq x y z
N VAL A 1 20.69 -11.85 6.98
CA VAL A 1 19.94 -11.80 6.48
C VAL A 1 19.88 -11.90 6.31
N LEU A 2 19.94 -12.26 6.13
CA LEU A 2 19.17 -12.15 5.53
C LEU A 2 18.74 -12.24 5.81
N TYR A 3 18.83 -12.51 6.00
CA TYR A 3 17.87 -12.34 5.77
C TYR A 3 17.90 -11.58 6.03
N ALA A 4 18.00 -11.36 6.05
CA ALA A 4 17.48 -10.60 5.73
C ALA A 4 17.84 -9.97 5.53
N ARG A 5 18.16 -10.19 5.10
CA ARG A 5 17.95 -9.68 4.39
C ARG A 5 17.73 -9.93 4.05
N TYR A 6 17.59 -10.33 4.21
CA TYR A 6 16.73 -10.51 3.67
C TYR A 6 16.44 -10.14 4.07
N THR A 7 16.32 -10.31 4.18
CA THR A 7 15.67 -9.91 4.14
C THR A 7 15.80 -8.97 4.31
N ALA A 8 15.84 -8.73 3.98
CA ALA A 8 15.69 -8.05 3.68
C ALA A 8 15.96 -7.71 3.18
N LYS A 9 16.05 -7.96 2.55
CA LYS A 9 15.75 -8.14 1.85
C LYS A 9 15.51 -8.87 1.75
N HIS A 10 15.32 -9.43 1.96
CA HIS A 10 14.48 -10.17 1.85
C HIS A 10 13.86 -9.94 2.69
N GLY A 11 14.55 -8.91 2.79
CA GLY A 11 13.47 -8.33 3.44
C GLY A 11 12.22 -9.08 3.28
N LEU A 12 11.38 -8.71 4.12
CA LEU A 12 10.10 -9.39 4.08
C LEU A 12 9.25 -8.79 2.96
N HIS A 13 9.01 -9.58 1.97
CA HIS A 13 8.12 -9.18 0.89
C HIS A 13 6.70 -9.62 1.23
N VAL A 14 5.76 -8.67 1.16
CA VAL A 14 4.34 -8.96 1.37
C VAL A 14 3.72 -9.20 0.01
N PRO A 15 3.27 -10.42 -0.28
CA PRO A 15 2.76 -10.72 -1.63
C PRO A 15 1.45 -10.00 -1.92
N TYR A 16 1.28 -9.60 -3.17
CA TYR A 16 0.05 -8.97 -3.63
C TYR A 16 -1.12 -9.94 -3.45
N PRO A 17 -2.24 -9.48 -2.88
CA PRO A 17 -3.36 -10.38 -2.56
C PRO A 17 -4.16 -10.88 -3.77
N GLY A 18 -3.87 -10.39 -4.97
CA GLY A 18 -4.56 -10.82 -6.16
C GLY A 18 -5.83 -10.05 -6.49
N ILE A 19 -6.18 -9.09 -5.64
CA ILE A 19 -7.37 -8.26 -5.83
C ILE A 19 -6.96 -6.81 -5.64
N ALA A 20 -7.28 -5.96 -6.63
CA ALA A 20 -6.98 -4.54 -6.50
C ALA A 20 -7.85 -3.91 -5.41
N LEU A 21 -7.24 -3.00 -4.65
CA LEU A 21 -7.93 -2.28 -3.58
C LEU A 21 -8.24 -0.87 -4.07
N ARG A 22 -9.46 -0.42 -3.83
CA ARG A 22 -9.93 0.89 -4.28
C ARG A 22 -11.04 1.37 -3.37
N SER A 23 -11.54 2.58 -3.62
CA SER A 23 -12.65 3.11 -2.84
C SER A 23 -13.77 2.08 -2.76
N GLY A 24 -14.20 1.79 -1.54
CA GLY A 24 -15.20 0.77 -1.28
C GLY A 24 -14.63 -0.55 -0.80
N SER A 25 -13.33 -0.80 -1.01
CA SER A 25 -12.70 -2.00 -0.47
C SER A 25 -12.60 -1.91 1.04
N SER A 26 -12.61 -3.04 1.73
CA SER A 26 -12.48 -3.07 3.18
C SER A 26 -11.81 -4.36 3.62
N GLY A 27 -11.32 -4.37 4.84
CA GLY A 27 -10.72 -5.56 5.44
C GLY A 27 -9.28 -5.36 5.86
N GLY A 28 -8.67 -6.47 6.28
CA GLY A 28 -7.30 -6.43 6.82
C GLY A 28 -6.25 -6.00 5.81
N THR A 29 -6.44 -6.35 4.54
CA THR A 29 -5.49 -5.96 3.50
C THR A 29 -5.50 -4.44 3.28
N VAL A 30 -6.70 -3.82 3.34
CA VAL A 30 -6.80 -2.36 3.25
C VAL A 30 -6.10 -1.73 4.46
N ARG A 31 -6.30 -2.28 5.64
CA ARG A 31 -5.65 -1.76 6.85
C ARG A 31 -4.13 -1.84 6.70
N LEU A 32 -3.62 -2.92 6.14
CA LEU A 32 -2.19 -3.08 5.92
C LEU A 32 -1.64 -1.96 5.02
N VAL A 33 -2.37 -1.65 3.93
CA VAL A 33 -2.01 -0.55 3.04
C VAL A 33 -2.01 0.77 3.78
N GLN A 34 -3.05 1.01 4.59
CA GLN A 34 -3.14 2.25 5.36
C GLN A 34 -1.98 2.39 6.34
N GLN A 35 -1.62 1.31 7.02
CA GLN A 35 -0.49 1.32 7.94
C GLN A 35 0.81 1.59 7.20
N LYS A 36 0.98 1.00 6.03
CA LYS A 36 2.19 1.24 5.23
C LYS A 36 2.27 2.69 4.78
N LEU A 37 1.16 3.24 4.30
CA LEU A 37 1.12 4.65 3.89
C LEU A 37 1.44 5.57 5.06
N ASN A 38 0.93 5.26 6.26
CA ASN A 38 1.24 6.04 7.45
C ASN A 38 2.73 5.99 7.77
N SER A 39 3.36 4.84 7.58
CA SER A 39 4.81 4.72 7.80
C SER A 39 5.60 5.57 6.80
N LEU A 40 4.99 5.95 5.69
CA LEU A 40 5.59 6.78 4.67
C LEU A 40 5.21 8.26 4.80
N GLY A 41 4.56 8.63 5.91
CA GLY A 41 4.26 10.02 6.20
C GLY A 41 2.80 10.42 6.11
N GLU A 42 1.90 9.52 5.73
CA GLU A 42 0.48 9.82 5.70
C GLU A 42 -0.11 9.76 7.12
N ARG A 43 -1.30 10.29 7.27
CA ARG A 43 -1.99 10.32 8.57
C ARG A 43 -3.40 9.80 8.40
N LEU A 44 -3.50 8.54 7.98
CA LEU A 44 -4.78 7.90 7.75
C LEU A 44 -5.27 7.24 9.03
N ASN A 45 -6.59 7.16 9.16
CA ASN A 45 -7.19 6.28 10.14
C ASN A 45 -7.11 4.86 9.56
N ALA A 46 -6.26 4.02 10.13
CA ALA A 46 -6.05 2.67 9.62
C ALA A 46 -7.18 1.75 10.11
N ASP A 47 -8.37 2.01 9.61
CA ASP A 47 -9.59 1.32 10.02
C ASP A 47 -10.00 0.18 9.08
N GLY A 48 -9.22 -0.06 8.02
CA GLY A 48 -9.53 -1.09 7.06
C GLY A 48 -10.59 -0.70 6.04
N ARG A 49 -10.97 0.58 5.99
CA ARG A 49 -11.94 1.07 5.03
C ARG A 49 -11.26 1.99 4.02
N PHE A 50 -11.37 1.64 2.77
CA PHE A 50 -10.74 2.40 1.70
C PHE A 50 -11.72 3.49 1.25
N GLY A 51 -11.54 4.67 1.79
CA GLY A 51 -12.37 5.82 1.43
C GLY A 51 -11.56 6.87 0.70
N ALA A 52 -12.11 8.09 0.63
CA ALA A 52 -11.50 9.18 -0.13
C ALA A 52 -10.10 9.55 0.39
N ALA A 53 -9.91 9.54 1.72
CA ALA A 53 -8.62 9.88 2.29
C ALA A 53 -7.56 8.85 1.92
N THR A 54 -7.92 7.57 1.95
CA THR A 54 -7.01 6.51 1.55
C THR A 54 -6.68 6.61 0.07
N ALA A 55 -7.70 6.86 -0.77
CA ALA A 55 -7.48 7.02 -2.21
C ALA A 55 -6.52 8.17 -2.50
N ALA A 56 -6.70 9.30 -1.83
CA ALA A 56 -5.81 10.45 -2.03
C ALA A 56 -4.37 10.13 -1.61
N ALA A 57 -4.21 9.40 -0.52
CA ALA A 57 -2.88 8.99 -0.05
C ALA A 57 -2.22 8.04 -1.06
N VAL A 58 -2.99 7.12 -1.61
CA VAL A 58 -2.48 6.20 -2.65
C VAL A 58 -2.03 6.99 -3.87
N GLN A 59 -2.82 7.99 -4.28
CA GLN A 59 -2.45 8.83 -5.43
C GLN A 59 -1.13 9.57 -5.18
N ARG A 60 -0.94 10.12 -3.97
CA ARG A 60 0.31 10.79 -3.62
C ARG A 60 1.49 9.83 -3.70
N PHE A 61 1.30 8.62 -3.18
CA PHE A 61 2.33 7.60 -3.26
C PHE A 61 2.65 7.24 -4.71
N GLN A 62 1.63 7.07 -5.53
CA GLN A 62 1.81 6.72 -6.94
C GLN A 62 2.58 7.79 -7.69
N ARG A 63 2.29 9.08 -7.44
CA ARG A 63 3.01 10.17 -8.08
C ARG A 63 4.48 10.15 -7.69
N ARG A 64 4.77 9.94 -6.40
CA ARG A 64 6.16 9.90 -5.93
C ARG A 64 6.91 8.70 -6.51
N SER A 65 6.21 7.63 -6.81
CA SER A 65 6.81 6.39 -7.32
C SER A 65 6.84 6.33 -8.84
N GLY A 66 6.37 7.37 -9.53
CA GLY A 66 6.34 7.38 -10.98
C GLY A 66 5.27 6.50 -11.59
N LEU A 67 4.23 6.21 -10.84
CA LEU A 67 3.12 5.38 -11.30
C LEU A 67 1.94 6.26 -11.70
N THR A 68 1.00 5.68 -12.46
CA THR A 68 -0.26 6.35 -12.75
C THR A 68 -1.03 6.56 -11.44
N ALA A 69 -1.40 7.81 -11.16
CA ALA A 69 -2.06 8.17 -9.90
C ALA A 69 -3.58 7.96 -10.04
N ASP A 70 -3.99 6.72 -10.08
CA ASP A 70 -5.41 6.36 -10.23
C ASP A 70 -6.10 6.05 -8.90
N GLY A 71 -5.35 6.03 -7.80
CA GLY A 71 -5.92 5.74 -6.49
C GLY A 71 -6.26 4.28 -6.27
N VAL A 72 -5.88 3.42 -7.18
CA VAL A 72 -6.16 1.98 -7.08
C VAL A 72 -4.85 1.26 -6.76
N VAL A 73 -4.88 0.42 -5.73
CA VAL A 73 -3.71 -0.39 -5.39
C VAL A 73 -3.80 -1.70 -6.15
N GLY A 74 -3.28 -1.69 -7.36
CA GLY A 74 -3.12 -2.91 -8.15
C GLY A 74 -1.75 -3.51 -7.87
N GLU A 75 -1.39 -4.52 -8.67
CA GLU A 75 -0.14 -5.24 -8.44
C GLU A 75 1.08 -4.31 -8.49
N GLU A 76 1.15 -3.44 -9.48
CA GLU A 76 2.28 -2.55 -9.65
C GLU A 76 2.45 -1.61 -8.46
N THR A 77 1.36 -1.02 -8.00
CA THR A 77 1.39 -0.14 -6.84
C THR A 77 1.77 -0.92 -5.59
N TRP A 78 1.20 -2.12 -5.43
CA TRP A 78 1.51 -2.97 -4.29
C TRP A 78 3.00 -3.31 -4.24
N GLU A 79 3.59 -3.69 -5.38
CA GLU A 79 4.99 -4.08 -5.43
C GLU A 79 5.92 -2.91 -5.10
N LYS A 80 5.53 -1.70 -5.47
CA LYS A 80 6.30 -0.52 -5.12
C LYS A 80 6.16 -0.16 -3.64
N MET A 81 5.02 -0.47 -3.04
CA MET A 81 4.72 -0.10 -1.67
C MET A 81 5.31 -1.08 -0.67
N PHE A 82 5.31 -2.34 -1.00
CA PHE A 82 5.78 -3.41 -0.14
C PHE A 82 6.96 -4.16 -0.79
#